data_3a920db77529c9e8e7a58563954fbad7
#
_entry.id   3a920db77529c9e8e7a58563954fbad7
#
_cell.length_a   1.000
_cell.length_b   1.000
_cell.length_c   1.000
_cell.angle_alpha   90.00
_cell.angle_beta   90.00
_cell.angle_gamma   90.00
#
_symmetry.space_group_name_H-M   'P 1'
#
loop_
_entity.id
_entity.type
_entity.pdbx_description
1 polymer ?
#
loop_
_entity_poly.entity_id
_entity_poly.type
_entity_poly.pdbx_seq_one_letter_code
_entity_poly.pdbx_strand_id
1 'polypeptide(L)'
;MLRIRLRRTGQKHQPSYRVVVADQNAKRDGAFVEIVGNYNPRTEPSTVVLNEERIRYWIGQGAQPSDTVHRILAKQGLTTVEPPKTPTKPSKAEREAAEAATKAAAEAREAAAKAAAEAEAAAKAAADQAAAEAASAATNE
;
A
#
# COMPACT_ATOMS: atom_id res chain seq x y z
N MET A 1 -17.30 8.25 13.80
CA MET A 1 -17.49 7.58 12.50
C MET A 1 -17.83 6.11 12.75
N LEU A 2 -18.94 5.59 12.19
CA LEU A 2 -19.36 4.21 12.42
C LEU A 2 -18.59 3.24 11.52
N ARG A 3 -18.20 2.09 12.09
CA ARG A 3 -17.57 0.98 11.37
C ARG A 3 -18.28 -0.34 11.64
N ILE A 4 -18.39 -1.18 10.61
CA ILE A 4 -18.85 -2.55 10.72
C ILE A 4 -17.60 -3.42 10.87
N ARG A 5 -17.47 -4.10 12.02
CA ARG A 5 -16.27 -4.86 12.36
C ARG A 5 -16.59 -6.19 13.04
N LEU A 6 -15.58 -7.06 13.11
CA LEU A 6 -15.66 -8.33 13.82
C LEU A 6 -15.28 -8.14 15.30
N ARG A 7 -16.17 -8.58 16.20
CA ARG A 7 -15.91 -8.71 17.62
C ARG A 7 -15.72 -10.18 17.95
N ARG A 8 -14.61 -10.53 18.59
CA ARG A 8 -14.35 -11.92 19.00
C ARG A 8 -15.21 -12.29 20.22
N THR A 9 -15.85 -13.44 20.16
CA THR A 9 -16.69 -13.98 21.26
C THR A 9 -16.31 -15.39 21.68
N GLY A 10 -15.51 -16.10 20.90
CA GLY A 10 -15.11 -17.48 21.18
C GLY A 10 -14.05 -17.61 22.27
N GLN A 11 -13.90 -18.83 22.79
CA GLN A 11 -12.90 -19.22 23.78
C GLN A 11 -11.48 -19.28 23.20
N LYS A 12 -10.49 -19.54 24.07
CA LYS A 12 -9.10 -19.79 23.66
C LYS A 12 -9.08 -20.98 22.69
N HIS A 13 -8.39 -20.83 21.57
CA HIS A 13 -8.32 -21.78 20.45
C HIS A 13 -9.64 -22.11 19.74
N GLN A 14 -10.76 -21.47 20.14
CA GLN A 14 -12.07 -21.61 19.50
C GLN A 14 -12.62 -20.24 19.09
N PRO A 15 -12.03 -19.60 18.05
CA PRO A 15 -12.46 -18.27 17.62
C PRO A 15 -13.85 -18.35 16.98
N SER A 16 -14.78 -17.55 17.48
CA SER A 16 -16.02 -17.16 16.82
C SER A 16 -16.17 -15.65 16.87
N TYR A 17 -16.87 -15.07 15.91
CA TYR A 17 -16.97 -13.64 15.78
C TYR A 17 -18.42 -13.19 15.58
N ARG A 18 -18.76 -12.05 16.17
CA ARG A 18 -19.97 -11.32 15.85
C ARG A 18 -19.63 -10.15 14.93
N VAL A 19 -20.45 -9.95 13.93
CA VAL A 19 -20.39 -8.75 13.09
C VAL A 19 -21.16 -7.65 13.81
N VAL A 20 -20.49 -6.57 14.17
CA VAL A 20 -21.07 -5.49 14.97
C VAL A 20 -20.83 -4.14 14.31
N VAL A 21 -21.80 -3.24 14.49
CA VAL A 21 -21.65 -1.82 14.18
C VAL A 21 -21.16 -1.12 15.43
N ALA A 22 -20.06 -0.42 15.37
CA ALA A 22 -19.48 0.31 16.49
C ALA A 22 -18.77 1.57 16.02
N ASP A 23 -18.50 2.48 16.94
CA ASP A 23 -17.65 3.64 16.64
C ASP A 23 -16.21 3.18 16.32
N GLN A 24 -15.58 3.88 15.38
CA GLN A 24 -14.19 3.63 14.96
C GLN A 24 -13.22 3.62 16.14
N ASN A 25 -13.39 4.56 17.09
CA ASN A 25 -12.50 4.73 18.25
C ASN A 25 -12.83 3.78 19.42
N ALA A 26 -13.96 3.05 19.36
CA ALA A 26 -14.34 2.11 20.41
C ALA A 26 -13.37 0.92 20.48
N LYS A 27 -13.02 0.48 21.69
CA LYS A 27 -12.20 -0.73 21.90
C LYS A 27 -12.85 -1.94 21.23
N ARG A 28 -12.05 -2.93 20.78
CA ARG A 28 -12.55 -4.13 20.09
C ARG A 28 -13.68 -4.84 20.84
N ASP A 29 -13.53 -4.99 22.15
CA ASP A 29 -14.49 -5.67 23.02
C ASP A 29 -15.38 -4.70 23.80
N GLY A 30 -15.34 -3.40 23.43
CA GLY A 30 -16.10 -2.32 24.05
C GLY A 30 -17.56 -2.23 23.61
N ALA A 31 -18.16 -1.07 23.83
CA ALA A 31 -19.52 -0.79 23.41
C ALA A 31 -19.68 -0.88 21.89
N PHE A 32 -20.81 -1.38 21.47
CA PHE A 32 -21.24 -1.44 20.07
C PHE A 32 -22.69 -0.97 19.97
N VAL A 33 -23.08 -0.52 18.79
CA VAL A 33 -24.45 0.00 18.55
C VAL A 33 -25.41 -1.17 18.29
N GLU A 34 -25.05 -2.08 17.37
CA GLU A 34 -25.91 -3.18 16.96
C GLU A 34 -25.08 -4.40 16.52
N ILE A 35 -25.67 -5.60 16.69
CA ILE A 35 -25.13 -6.85 16.16
C ILE A 35 -25.87 -7.15 14.86
N VAL A 36 -25.16 -7.22 13.75
CA VAL A 36 -25.71 -7.44 12.41
C VAL A 36 -25.43 -8.83 11.84
N GLY A 37 -24.71 -9.68 12.60
CA GLY A 37 -24.48 -11.07 12.19
C GLY A 37 -23.46 -11.81 13.02
N ASN A 38 -23.22 -13.06 12.61
CA ASN A 38 -22.24 -13.97 13.21
C ASN A 38 -21.34 -14.55 12.12
N TYR A 39 -20.06 -14.75 12.46
CA TYR A 39 -19.08 -15.38 11.59
C TYR A 39 -18.30 -16.46 12.36
N ASN A 40 -18.34 -17.69 11.85
CA ASN A 40 -17.58 -18.81 12.38
C ASN A 40 -16.57 -19.29 11.31
N PRO A 41 -15.27 -19.09 11.52
CA PRO A 41 -14.24 -19.52 10.57
C PRO A 41 -13.86 -21.01 10.70
N ARG A 42 -14.33 -21.71 11.75
CA ARG A 42 -13.92 -23.10 12.05
C ARG A 42 -14.65 -24.16 11.23
N THR A 43 -15.79 -23.80 10.70
CA THR A 43 -16.56 -24.71 9.84
C THR A 43 -16.03 -24.63 8.41
N GLU A 44 -16.01 -25.76 7.73
CA GLU A 44 -15.72 -25.83 6.28
C GLU A 44 -16.97 -26.30 5.53
N PRO A 45 -17.61 -25.42 4.74
CA PRO A 45 -17.29 -24.00 4.52
C PRO A 45 -17.57 -23.11 5.75
N SER A 46 -16.88 -21.97 5.88
CA SER A 46 -17.08 -21.03 6.99
C SER A 46 -18.53 -20.57 7.09
N THR A 47 -19.13 -20.68 8.28
CA THR A 47 -20.52 -20.28 8.50
C THR A 47 -20.61 -18.76 8.67
N VAL A 48 -21.40 -18.13 7.82
CA VAL A 48 -21.68 -16.69 7.85
C VAL A 48 -23.19 -16.49 7.90
N VAL A 49 -23.68 -15.91 9.00
CA VAL A 49 -25.08 -15.53 9.16
C VAL A 49 -25.14 -14.02 9.30
N LEU A 50 -25.74 -13.33 8.33
CA LEU A 50 -25.81 -11.89 8.27
C LEU A 50 -27.25 -11.41 8.15
N ASN A 51 -27.59 -10.32 8.82
CA ASN A 51 -28.83 -9.61 8.60
C ASN A 51 -28.61 -8.57 7.49
N GLU A 52 -28.97 -8.94 6.27
CA GLU A 52 -28.71 -8.13 5.06
C GLU A 52 -29.39 -6.76 5.11
N GLU A 53 -30.63 -6.71 5.60
CA GLU A 53 -31.39 -5.46 5.67
C GLU A 53 -30.70 -4.44 6.59
N ARG A 54 -30.26 -4.91 7.77
CA ARG A 54 -29.57 -4.04 8.72
C ARG A 54 -28.18 -3.61 8.21
N ILE A 55 -27.48 -4.48 7.52
CA ILE A 55 -26.19 -4.14 6.92
C ILE A 55 -26.35 -3.08 5.83
N ARG A 56 -27.33 -3.24 4.92
CA ARG A 56 -27.64 -2.25 3.88
C ARG A 56 -28.05 -0.91 4.49
N TYR A 57 -28.86 -0.95 5.54
CA TYR A 57 -29.26 0.26 6.27
C TYR A 57 -28.03 1.00 6.82
N TRP A 58 -27.13 0.32 7.54
CA TRP A 58 -25.97 0.95 8.13
C TRP A 58 -24.94 1.44 7.09
N ILE A 59 -24.77 0.73 5.99
CA ILE A 59 -23.94 1.19 4.87
C ILE A 59 -24.55 2.47 4.29
N GLY A 60 -25.86 2.54 4.12
CA GLY A 60 -26.58 3.74 3.68
C GLY A 60 -26.42 4.93 4.64
N GLN A 61 -26.31 4.67 5.94
CA GLN A 61 -25.98 5.67 6.97
C GLN A 61 -24.49 6.07 7.02
N GLY A 62 -23.66 5.51 6.12
CA GLY A 62 -22.25 5.82 6.03
C GLY A 62 -21.34 5.00 6.95
N ALA A 63 -21.80 3.88 7.49
CA ALA A 63 -20.95 2.96 8.24
C ALA A 63 -20.00 2.24 7.28
N GLN A 64 -18.69 2.31 7.55
CA GLN A 64 -17.67 1.70 6.72
C GLN A 64 -17.34 0.28 7.21
N PRO A 65 -17.42 -0.75 6.35
CA PRO A 65 -16.98 -2.08 6.70
C PRO A 65 -15.44 -2.14 6.83
N SER A 66 -14.93 -2.91 7.78
CA SER A 66 -13.50 -3.26 7.84
C SER A 66 -13.14 -4.21 6.70
N ASP A 67 -11.87 -4.27 6.29
CA ASP A 67 -11.40 -5.05 5.14
C ASP A 67 -11.86 -6.51 5.17
N THR A 68 -11.82 -7.15 6.34
CA THR A 68 -12.28 -8.53 6.52
C THR A 68 -13.79 -8.65 6.34
N VAL A 69 -14.57 -7.75 6.93
CA VAL A 69 -16.03 -7.72 6.78
C VAL A 69 -16.39 -7.43 5.33
N HIS A 70 -15.71 -6.51 4.69
CA HIS A 70 -15.92 -6.18 3.27
C HIS A 70 -15.76 -7.41 2.37
N ARG A 71 -14.72 -8.24 2.59
CA ARG A 71 -14.53 -9.50 1.87
C ARG A 71 -15.65 -10.52 2.12
N ILE A 72 -16.15 -10.58 3.36
CA ILE A 72 -17.26 -11.46 3.71
C ILE A 72 -18.54 -10.99 3.00
N LEU A 73 -18.82 -9.69 3.00
CA LEU A 73 -19.97 -9.09 2.30
C LEU A 73 -19.89 -9.27 0.79
N ALA A 74 -18.70 -9.12 0.20
CA ALA A 74 -18.48 -9.35 -1.23
C ALA A 74 -18.76 -10.81 -1.62
N LYS A 75 -18.34 -11.78 -0.80
CA LYS A 75 -18.67 -13.21 -1.02
C LYS A 75 -20.16 -13.51 -0.96
N GLN A 76 -20.92 -12.74 -0.19
CA GLN A 76 -22.40 -12.85 -0.07
C GLN A 76 -23.13 -11.99 -1.10
N GLY A 77 -22.43 -11.24 -1.96
CA GLY A 77 -23.03 -10.37 -2.97
C GLY A 77 -23.72 -9.11 -2.40
N LEU A 78 -23.46 -8.76 -1.14
CA LEU A 78 -24.08 -7.61 -0.45
C LEU A 78 -23.38 -6.29 -0.74
N THR A 79 -22.20 -6.32 -1.30
CA THR A 79 -21.40 -5.14 -1.63
C THR A 79 -20.94 -5.23 -3.08
N THR A 80 -21.22 -4.17 -3.87
CA THR A 80 -20.78 -4.04 -5.26
C THR A 80 -19.33 -3.55 -5.38
N VAL A 81 -18.80 -2.94 -4.31
CA VAL A 81 -17.44 -2.40 -4.28
C VAL A 81 -16.44 -3.53 -4.07
N GLU A 82 -15.40 -3.62 -4.90
CA GLU A 82 -14.31 -4.57 -4.70
C GLU A 82 -13.65 -4.37 -3.33
N PRO A 83 -13.39 -5.45 -2.58
CA PRO A 83 -12.67 -5.35 -1.33
C PRO A 83 -11.26 -4.81 -1.57
N PRO A 84 -10.73 -3.96 -0.67
CA PRO A 84 -9.39 -3.41 -0.82
C PRO A 84 -8.39 -4.56 -0.96
N LYS A 85 -7.58 -4.51 -2.02
CA LYS A 85 -6.50 -5.48 -2.23
C LYS A 85 -5.53 -5.34 -1.06
N THR A 86 -5.33 -6.42 -0.31
CA THR A 86 -4.24 -6.45 0.67
C THR A 86 -2.93 -6.32 -0.08
N PRO A 87 -2.03 -5.39 0.29
CA PRO A 87 -0.70 -5.36 -0.26
C PRO A 87 -0.02 -6.70 0.08
N THR A 88 0.07 -7.56 -0.92
CA THR A 88 0.84 -8.80 -0.81
C THR A 88 2.30 -8.38 -0.71
N LYS A 89 2.99 -8.84 0.33
CA LYS A 89 4.45 -8.64 0.39
C LYS A 89 5.04 -9.18 -0.90
N PRO A 90 5.87 -8.39 -1.61
CA PRO A 90 6.48 -8.87 -2.84
C PRO A 90 7.22 -10.18 -2.57
N SER A 91 7.14 -11.11 -3.49
CA SER A 91 7.83 -12.40 -3.38
C SER A 91 9.34 -12.17 -3.25
N LYS A 92 10.07 -13.18 -2.75
CA LYS A 92 11.54 -13.08 -2.63
C LYS A 92 12.19 -12.75 -3.98
N ALA A 93 11.70 -13.34 -5.05
CA ALA A 93 12.18 -13.09 -6.41
C ALA A 93 11.91 -11.64 -6.88
N GLU A 94 10.74 -11.07 -6.56
CA GLU A 94 10.43 -9.67 -6.89
C GLU A 94 11.27 -8.69 -6.08
N ARG A 95 11.61 -9.02 -4.83
CA ARG A 95 12.52 -8.20 -4.01
C ARG A 95 13.93 -8.20 -4.57
N GLU A 96 14.45 -9.38 -4.91
CA GLU A 96 15.79 -9.52 -5.52
C GLU A 96 15.85 -8.80 -6.88
N ALA A 97 14.81 -8.89 -7.69
CA ALA A 97 14.71 -8.15 -8.96
C ALA A 97 14.63 -6.63 -8.74
N ALA A 98 13.89 -6.16 -7.75
CA ALA A 98 13.81 -4.74 -7.40
C ALA A 98 15.15 -4.21 -6.86
N GLU A 99 15.85 -4.98 -6.02
CA GLU A 99 17.19 -4.63 -5.52
C GLU A 99 18.23 -4.62 -6.63
N ALA A 100 18.16 -5.57 -7.57
CA ALA A 100 19.03 -5.59 -8.75
C ALA A 100 18.76 -4.38 -9.67
N ALA A 101 17.52 -4.03 -9.88
CA ALA A 101 17.14 -2.86 -10.67
C ALA A 101 17.58 -1.54 -10.02
N THR A 102 17.46 -1.41 -8.70
CA THR A 102 17.94 -0.22 -7.98
C THR A 102 19.46 -0.11 -7.99
N LYS A 103 20.19 -1.24 -7.89
CA LYS A 103 21.65 -1.28 -8.02
C LYS A 103 22.10 -0.86 -9.42
N ALA A 104 21.49 -1.45 -10.45
CA ALA A 104 21.80 -1.11 -11.83
C ALA A 104 21.50 0.37 -12.16
N ALA A 105 20.41 0.93 -11.60
CA ALA A 105 20.08 2.34 -11.75
C ALA A 105 21.07 3.27 -11.01
N ALA A 106 21.58 2.82 -9.85
CA ALA A 106 22.61 3.56 -9.11
C ALA A 106 23.96 3.55 -9.85
N GLU A 107 24.38 2.42 -10.37
CA GLU A 107 25.61 2.27 -11.18
C GLU A 107 25.53 3.09 -12.48
N ALA A 108 24.38 3.08 -13.15
CA ALA A 108 24.15 3.89 -14.34
C ALA A 108 24.20 5.41 -14.03
N ARG A 109 23.64 5.84 -12.89
CA ARG A 109 23.75 7.23 -12.44
C ARG A 109 25.18 7.64 -12.13
N GLU A 110 25.93 6.78 -11.50
CA GLU A 110 27.35 7.05 -11.14
C GLU A 110 28.22 7.10 -12.41
N ALA A 111 27.99 6.20 -13.36
CA ALA A 111 28.66 6.22 -14.67
C ALA A 111 28.31 7.49 -15.46
N ALA A 112 27.04 7.90 -15.48
CA ALA A 112 26.62 9.13 -16.12
C ALA A 112 27.21 10.38 -15.46
N ALA A 113 27.30 10.40 -14.12
CA ALA A 113 27.92 11.51 -13.39
C ALA A 113 29.44 11.61 -13.67
N LYS A 114 30.16 10.47 -13.76
CA LYS A 114 31.58 10.44 -14.14
C LYS A 114 31.79 10.93 -15.59
N ALA A 115 30.96 10.47 -16.51
CA ALA A 115 31.04 10.91 -17.91
C ALA A 115 30.74 12.42 -18.06
N ALA A 116 29.79 12.94 -17.31
CA ALA A 116 29.47 14.37 -17.29
C ALA A 116 30.64 15.20 -16.71
N ALA A 117 31.28 14.72 -15.64
CA ALA A 117 32.43 15.39 -15.04
C ALA A 117 33.67 15.39 -15.97
N GLU A 118 33.91 14.26 -16.67
CA GLU A 118 34.98 14.19 -17.69
C GLU A 118 34.73 15.11 -18.87
N ALA A 119 33.48 15.19 -19.35
CA ALA A 119 33.09 16.08 -20.42
C ALA A 119 33.26 17.56 -20.03
N GLU A 120 32.92 17.92 -18.79
CA GLU A 120 33.09 19.28 -18.27
C GLU A 120 34.57 19.62 -18.10
N ALA A 121 35.40 18.71 -17.62
CA ALA A 121 36.84 18.87 -17.50
C ALA A 121 37.52 19.02 -18.88
N ALA A 122 37.10 18.23 -19.87
CA ALA A 122 37.59 18.37 -21.25
C ALA A 122 37.18 19.69 -21.91
N ALA A 123 35.94 20.12 -21.68
CA ALA A 123 35.48 21.44 -22.20
C ALA A 123 36.24 22.61 -21.57
N LYS A 124 36.56 22.51 -20.28
CA LYS A 124 37.33 23.52 -19.56
C LYS A 124 38.79 23.58 -20.05
N ALA A 125 39.41 22.42 -20.28
CA ALA A 125 40.77 22.35 -20.84
C ALA A 125 40.82 22.90 -22.28
N ALA A 126 39.82 22.64 -23.09
CA ALA A 126 39.74 23.20 -24.46
C ALA A 126 39.54 24.74 -24.44
N ALA A 127 38.76 25.26 -23.50
CA ALA A 127 38.58 26.71 -23.34
C ALA A 127 39.86 27.42 -22.88
N ASP A 128 40.62 26.82 -21.95
CA ASP A 128 41.89 27.34 -21.49
C ASP A 128 42.96 27.31 -22.59
N GLN A 129 42.98 26.29 -23.44
CA GLN A 129 43.89 26.24 -24.60
C GLN A 129 43.54 27.29 -25.64
N ALA A 130 42.28 27.52 -25.95
CA ALA A 130 41.82 28.57 -26.88
C ALA A 130 42.15 29.98 -26.35
N ALA A 131 42.07 30.21 -25.03
CA ALA A 131 42.41 31.45 -24.40
C ALA A 131 43.96 31.70 -24.45
N ALA A 132 44.76 30.66 -24.29
CA ALA A 132 46.24 30.75 -24.37
C ALA A 132 46.70 31.04 -25.83
N GLU A 133 46.08 30.42 -26.82
CA GLU A 133 46.35 30.69 -28.25
C GLU A 133 46.01 32.11 -28.66
N ALA A 134 44.86 32.62 -28.19
CA ALA A 134 44.46 34.01 -28.46
C ALA A 134 45.39 35.03 -27.81
N ALA A 135 45.92 34.76 -26.62
CA ALA A 135 46.88 35.60 -25.94
C ALA A 135 48.27 35.63 -26.64
N SER A 136 48.69 34.52 -27.23
CA SER A 136 49.94 34.44 -27.98
C SER A 136 49.89 35.15 -29.34
N ALA A 137 48.74 35.18 -29.97
CA ALA A 137 48.54 35.88 -31.23
C ALA A 137 48.53 37.42 -31.08
N ALA A 138 48.09 37.93 -29.92
CA ALA A 138 48.07 39.38 -29.62
C ALA A 138 49.45 40.00 -29.25
N THR A 139 50.49 39.16 -29.02
CA THR A 139 51.81 39.66 -28.62
C THR A 139 52.79 39.79 -29.83
N ASN A 140 52.38 39.44 -31.03
CA ASN A 140 53.22 39.33 -32.19
C ASN A 140 52.92 40.41 -33.29
N GLU A 141 52.34 41.62 -32.92
CA GLU A 141 52.21 42.82 -33.75
C GLU A 141 53.04 43.98 -33.23
#